data_49f6c5148c33afba481a9b97061e9c8f
#
_entry.id   49f6c5148c33afba481a9b97061e9c8f
#
_cell.length_a   1.000
_cell.length_b   1.000
_cell.length_c   1.000
_cell.angle_alpha   90.00
_cell.angle_beta   90.00
_cell.angle_gamma   90.00
#
_symmetry.space_group_name_H-M   'P 1'
#
loop_
_entity.id
_entity.type
_entity.pdbx_description
1 polymer ?
#
loop_
_entity_poly.entity_id
_entity_poly.type
_entity_poly.pdbx_seq_one_letter_code
_entity_poly.pdbx_strand_id
1 'polypeptide(L)'
;MIKNSSGKNGEDEEEDKDEYNPITDLLQSCEFIYDCYLTEKEQQLFGDQSHGIMRNLTKYRNRRSAVGFKKAVEEFNKVMIKLKANGALSRNAKEMRHPNYDLACHILFQVYSRTVARQAEALNNYQGNLLNRSSNNLLIFFFSAAFSNNVYGEINPSLVKEFITKTNINSDSVFMDLGCGIGNVVLQVAAQTGCEAYGIEIMETPCKFAKRQLKEYAARMK
;
A
#
# COMPACT_ATOMS: atom_id res chain seq x y z
N MET A 1 44.40 -26.58 -34.50
CA MET A 1 44.41 -25.83 -33.22
C MET A 1 43.25 -24.83 -33.22
N ILE A 2 42.16 -25.18 -32.60
CA ILE A 2 40.98 -24.34 -32.44
C ILE A 2 40.82 -24.10 -30.93
N LYS A 3 41.00 -22.86 -30.51
CA LYS A 3 40.80 -22.44 -29.12
C LYS A 3 39.31 -22.16 -28.89
N ASN A 4 38.67 -22.93 -28.02
CA ASN A 4 37.36 -22.65 -27.47
C ASN A 4 37.48 -21.52 -26.43
N SER A 5 36.81 -20.44 -26.68
CA SER A 5 36.53 -19.38 -25.66
C SER A 5 35.15 -19.64 -25.08
N SER A 6 35.12 -20.10 -23.84
CA SER A 6 33.91 -20.22 -23.05
C SER A 6 33.43 -18.82 -22.63
N GLY A 7 32.34 -18.39 -23.23
CA GLY A 7 31.60 -17.23 -22.75
C GLY A 7 30.89 -17.59 -21.42
N LYS A 8 31.17 -16.84 -20.38
CA LYS A 8 30.37 -16.79 -19.16
C LYS A 8 29.09 -16.02 -19.48
N ASN A 9 27.98 -16.72 -19.54
CA ASN A 9 26.68 -16.11 -19.49
C ASN A 9 26.48 -15.57 -18.06
N GLY A 10 26.48 -14.25 -17.93
CA GLY A 10 25.92 -13.57 -16.77
C GLY A 10 24.41 -13.69 -16.90
N GLU A 11 23.81 -14.56 -16.14
CA GLU A 11 22.39 -14.55 -15.86
C GLU A 11 22.16 -13.33 -14.95
N ASP A 12 21.74 -12.21 -15.57
CA ASP A 12 21.13 -11.10 -14.83
C ASP A 12 19.81 -11.66 -14.28
N GLU A 13 19.80 -12.00 -13.00
CA GLU A 13 18.57 -12.25 -12.25
C GLU A 13 17.74 -10.96 -12.33
N GLU A 14 16.78 -10.92 -13.25
CA GLU A 14 15.68 -9.94 -13.19
C GLU A 14 14.98 -10.18 -11.84
N GLU A 15 15.25 -9.30 -10.85
CA GLU A 15 14.49 -9.25 -9.62
C GLU A 15 13.02 -9.04 -10.02
N ASP A 16 12.19 -10.04 -9.72
CA ASP A 16 10.75 -10.02 -9.89
C ASP A 16 10.20 -8.84 -9.03
N LYS A 17 9.97 -7.70 -9.70
CA LYS A 17 9.65 -6.42 -9.03
C LYS A 17 8.29 -6.42 -8.33
N ASP A 18 7.51 -7.49 -8.45
CA ASP A 18 6.15 -7.60 -7.95
C ASP A 18 6.02 -8.47 -6.69
N GLU A 19 7.10 -9.07 -6.18
CA GLU A 19 7.03 -9.88 -4.98
C GLU A 19 7.01 -9.00 -3.71
N TYR A 20 5.98 -9.20 -2.87
CA TYR A 20 5.84 -8.52 -1.58
C TYR A 20 7.07 -8.76 -0.69
N ASN A 21 7.83 -7.69 -0.45
CA ASN A 21 8.99 -7.73 0.43
C ASN A 21 8.67 -7.07 1.79
N PRO A 22 8.49 -7.86 2.86
CA PRO A 22 8.08 -7.33 4.16
C PRO A 22 9.10 -6.38 4.80
N ILE A 23 10.39 -6.52 4.48
CA ILE A 23 11.45 -5.62 5.01
C ILE A 23 11.35 -4.27 4.32
N THR A 24 11.13 -4.26 3.01
CA THR A 24 10.96 -3.02 2.24
C THR A 24 9.66 -2.30 2.66
N ASP A 25 8.56 -3.02 2.82
CA ASP A 25 7.28 -2.48 3.27
C ASP A 25 7.38 -1.86 4.68
N LEU A 26 8.09 -2.53 5.60
CA LEU A 26 8.30 -2.02 6.95
C LEU A 26 9.21 -0.79 6.97
N LEU A 27 10.28 -0.77 6.14
CA LEU A 27 11.12 0.41 5.98
C LEU A 27 10.30 1.60 5.48
N GLN A 28 9.51 1.40 4.43
CA GLN A 28 8.65 2.42 3.87
C GLN A 28 7.63 2.94 4.89
N SER A 29 7.07 2.05 5.72
CA SER A 29 6.20 2.46 6.83
C SER A 29 6.93 3.36 7.83
N CYS A 30 8.18 3.04 8.19
CA CYS A 30 8.99 3.89 9.07
C CYS A 30 9.29 5.26 8.44
N GLU A 31 9.60 5.29 7.14
CA GLU A 31 9.84 6.52 6.37
C GLU A 31 8.58 7.41 6.33
N PHE A 32 7.41 6.84 6.04
CA PHE A 32 6.15 7.61 6.08
C PHE A 32 5.81 8.15 7.47
N ILE A 33 6.06 7.38 8.53
CA ILE A 33 5.88 7.87 9.89
C ILE A 33 6.82 9.05 10.14
N TYR A 34 8.09 8.90 9.77
CA TYR A 34 9.10 9.92 9.94
C TYR A 34 8.75 11.21 9.17
N ASP A 35 8.40 11.09 7.90
CA ASP A 35 8.19 12.24 7.01
C ASP A 35 6.83 12.92 7.21
N CYS A 36 5.79 12.13 7.52
CA CYS A 36 4.41 12.63 7.52
C CYS A 36 3.84 12.91 8.92
N TYR A 37 4.28 12.18 9.96
CA TYR A 37 3.69 12.27 11.29
C TYR A 37 4.54 13.00 12.32
N LEU A 38 5.84 13.20 12.05
CA LEU A 38 6.76 13.78 13.01
C LEU A 38 7.12 15.21 12.63
N THR A 39 7.17 16.09 13.62
CA THR A 39 7.73 17.43 13.48
C THR A 39 9.25 17.35 13.34
N GLU A 40 9.89 18.38 12.77
CA GLU A 40 11.36 18.44 12.61
C GLU A 40 12.11 18.19 13.93
N LYS A 41 11.58 18.67 15.08
CA LYS A 41 12.18 18.42 16.41
C LYS A 41 12.09 16.95 16.81
N GLU A 42 11.00 16.28 16.48
CA GLU A 42 10.81 14.87 16.77
C GLU A 42 11.62 13.98 15.82
N GLN A 43 11.77 14.38 14.56
CA GLN A 43 12.63 13.70 13.57
C GLN A 43 14.09 13.63 14.02
N GLN A 44 14.59 14.67 14.69
CA GLN A 44 15.97 14.68 15.24
C GLN A 44 16.25 13.53 16.20
N LEU A 45 15.21 12.98 16.86
CA LEU A 45 15.36 11.83 17.77
C LEU A 45 15.69 10.51 17.03
N PHE A 46 15.37 10.45 15.74
CA PHE A 46 15.61 9.27 14.88
C PHE A 46 16.90 9.40 14.06
N GLY A 47 17.45 10.60 13.98
CA GLY A 47 18.49 10.92 13.01
C GLY A 47 17.93 11.03 11.58
N ASP A 48 18.82 11.04 10.61
CA ASP A 48 18.50 11.17 9.19
C ASP A 48 19.15 10.04 8.35
N GLN A 49 19.18 10.20 7.03
CA GLN A 49 19.80 9.24 6.11
C GLN A 49 21.33 9.16 6.26
N SER A 50 21.98 10.13 6.92
CA SER A 50 23.42 10.15 7.15
C SER A 50 23.82 9.51 8.47
N HIS A 51 22.96 9.59 9.50
CA HIS A 51 23.24 9.05 10.83
C HIS A 51 21.96 8.67 11.59
N GLY A 52 22.08 7.84 12.62
CA GLY A 52 21.00 7.46 13.52
C GLY A 52 20.17 6.26 13.05
N ILE A 53 18.91 6.22 13.51
CA ILE A 53 18.02 5.07 13.32
C ILE A 53 17.60 4.96 11.85
N MET A 54 17.25 6.06 11.18
CA MET A 54 16.81 6.06 9.78
C MET A 54 17.89 5.51 8.86
N ARG A 55 19.15 5.96 9.03
CA ARG A 55 20.29 5.38 8.32
C ARG A 55 20.47 3.90 8.58
N ASN A 56 20.32 3.45 9.82
CA ASN A 56 20.49 2.05 10.18
C ASN A 56 19.44 1.16 9.53
N LEU A 57 18.19 1.60 9.46
CA LEU A 57 17.12 0.90 8.76
C LEU A 57 17.48 0.69 7.28
N THR A 58 17.82 1.74 6.55
CA THR A 58 18.23 1.68 5.15
C THR A 58 19.49 0.84 4.94
N LYS A 59 20.51 1.04 5.78
CA LYS A 59 21.77 0.29 5.74
C LYS A 59 21.58 -1.22 5.89
N TYR A 60 20.78 -1.66 6.88
CA TYR A 60 20.60 -3.08 7.12
C TYR A 60 19.65 -3.74 6.12
N ARG A 61 18.67 -2.99 5.57
CA ARG A 61 17.88 -3.45 4.44
C ARG A 61 18.78 -3.71 3.22
N ASN A 62 19.65 -2.76 2.85
CA ASN A 62 20.56 -2.89 1.70
C ASN A 62 21.60 -4.01 1.88
N ARG A 63 22.01 -4.29 3.11
CA ARG A 63 22.92 -5.40 3.46
C ARG A 63 22.19 -6.74 3.64
N ARG A 64 20.89 -6.80 3.42
CA ARG A 64 20.06 -7.99 3.65
C ARG A 64 20.25 -8.59 5.05
N SER A 65 20.56 -7.76 6.05
CA SER A 65 20.82 -8.18 7.43
C SER A 65 19.55 -8.13 8.27
N ALA A 66 18.83 -9.26 8.36
CA ALA A 66 17.58 -9.35 9.14
C ALA A 66 17.79 -9.01 10.63
N VAL A 67 18.90 -9.46 11.23
CA VAL A 67 19.22 -9.19 12.64
C VAL A 67 19.47 -7.70 12.87
N GLY A 68 20.27 -7.06 12.00
CA GLY A 68 20.54 -5.63 12.10
C GLY A 68 19.29 -4.79 11.86
N PHE A 69 18.49 -5.18 10.87
CA PHE A 69 17.23 -4.49 10.57
C PHE A 69 16.24 -4.58 11.73
N LYS A 70 16.04 -5.78 12.30
CA LYS A 70 15.19 -5.97 13.50
C LYS A 70 15.63 -5.06 14.65
N LYS A 71 16.93 -4.99 14.94
CA LYS A 71 17.47 -4.11 15.98
C LYS A 71 17.16 -2.63 15.71
N ALA A 72 17.32 -2.17 14.46
CA ALA A 72 17.01 -0.80 14.10
C ALA A 72 15.51 -0.47 14.24
N VAL A 73 14.61 -1.42 13.89
CA VAL A 73 13.16 -1.30 14.13
C VAL A 73 12.83 -1.24 15.62
N GLU A 74 13.50 -2.04 16.44
CA GLU A 74 13.32 -1.99 17.91
C GLU A 74 13.73 -0.63 18.48
N GLU A 75 14.82 -0.04 17.98
CA GLU A 75 15.25 1.33 18.35
C GLU A 75 14.22 2.38 17.90
N PHE A 76 13.71 2.27 16.67
CA PHE A 76 12.64 3.12 16.15
C PHE A 76 11.41 3.06 17.06
N ASN A 77 10.95 1.86 17.39
CA ASN A 77 9.78 1.65 18.24
C ASN A 77 9.97 2.22 19.66
N LYS A 78 11.18 2.16 20.24
CA LYS A 78 11.45 2.78 21.55
C LYS A 78 11.23 4.29 21.54
N VAL A 79 11.63 4.97 20.47
CA VAL A 79 11.39 6.41 20.32
C VAL A 79 9.90 6.68 20.12
N MET A 80 9.24 5.90 19.26
CA MET A 80 7.79 6.02 19.02
C MET A 80 6.96 5.84 20.28
N ILE A 81 7.31 4.87 21.15
CA ILE A 81 6.64 4.66 22.45
C ILE A 81 6.75 5.92 23.34
N LYS A 82 7.92 6.57 23.37
CA LYS A 82 8.12 7.81 24.13
C LYS A 82 7.27 8.96 23.57
N LEU A 83 7.22 9.11 22.23
CA LEU A 83 6.41 10.14 21.57
C LEU A 83 4.90 9.88 21.76
N LYS A 84 4.49 8.63 21.79
CA LYS A 84 3.10 8.27 22.11
C LYS A 84 2.76 8.64 23.57
N ALA A 85 3.64 8.30 24.50
CA ALA A 85 3.41 8.54 25.93
C ALA A 85 3.31 10.04 26.28
N ASN A 86 4.03 10.91 25.57
CA ASN A 86 3.96 12.37 25.77
C ASN A 86 2.85 13.06 24.94
N GLY A 87 2.03 12.28 24.23
CA GLY A 87 0.89 12.78 23.44
C GLY A 87 1.28 13.44 22.11
N ALA A 88 2.54 13.38 21.69
CA ALA A 88 3.01 14.00 20.45
C ALA A 88 2.27 13.45 19.24
N LEU A 89 2.15 12.11 19.11
CA LEU A 89 1.48 11.50 17.96
C LEU A 89 0.01 11.89 17.83
N SER A 90 -0.70 12.04 18.96
CA SER A 90 -2.11 12.46 18.94
C SER A 90 -2.27 13.93 18.53
N ARG A 91 -1.32 14.80 18.88
CA ARG A 91 -1.32 16.19 18.42
C ARG A 91 -1.06 16.27 16.92
N ASN A 92 -0.01 15.60 16.45
CA ASN A 92 0.39 15.60 15.05
C ASN A 92 -0.71 15.03 14.14
N ALA A 93 -1.36 13.93 14.55
CA ALA A 93 -2.47 13.35 13.80
C ALA A 93 -3.68 14.30 13.67
N LYS A 94 -3.98 15.11 14.69
CA LYS A 94 -5.05 16.12 14.62
C LYS A 94 -4.72 17.25 13.64
N GLU A 95 -3.46 17.64 13.55
CA GLU A 95 -3.00 18.68 12.63
C GLU A 95 -2.99 18.20 11.17
N MET A 96 -2.69 16.93 10.94
CA MET A 96 -2.64 16.32 9.60
C MET A 96 -4.01 16.26 8.92
N ARG A 97 -5.10 16.12 9.66
CA ARG A 97 -6.49 15.94 9.20
C ARG A 97 -6.71 14.68 8.35
N HIS A 98 -5.99 14.52 7.25
CA HIS A 98 -5.99 13.34 6.36
C HIS A 98 -4.59 13.08 5.81
N PRO A 99 -4.26 11.81 5.47
CA PRO A 99 -2.95 11.47 4.92
C PRO A 99 -2.74 12.12 3.54
N ASN A 100 -1.49 12.43 3.20
CA ASN A 100 -1.13 12.79 1.84
C ASN A 100 -1.32 11.58 0.88
N TYR A 101 -1.21 11.83 -0.44
CA TYR A 101 -1.44 10.79 -1.46
C TYR A 101 -0.57 9.55 -1.26
N ASP A 102 0.74 9.72 -1.04
CA ASP A 102 1.69 8.61 -0.96
C ASP A 102 1.44 7.75 0.28
N LEU A 103 1.20 8.40 1.42
CA LEU A 103 0.83 7.72 2.66
C LEU A 103 -0.52 7.00 2.53
N ALA A 104 -1.53 7.64 1.91
CA ALA A 104 -2.82 7.02 1.67
C ALA A 104 -2.68 5.76 0.80
N CYS A 105 -1.92 5.84 -0.30
CA CYS A 105 -1.64 4.69 -1.16
C CYS A 105 -0.90 3.58 -0.43
N HIS A 106 0.09 3.91 0.40
CA HIS A 106 0.81 2.91 1.20
C HIS A 106 -0.12 2.18 2.18
N ILE A 107 -0.95 2.91 2.91
CA ILE A 107 -1.94 2.31 3.84
C ILE A 107 -2.90 1.40 3.09
N LEU A 108 -3.43 1.87 1.96
CA LEU A 108 -4.37 1.10 1.13
C LEU A 108 -3.72 -0.16 0.54
N PHE A 109 -2.48 -0.07 0.09
CA PHE A 109 -1.72 -1.23 -0.36
C PHE A 109 -1.55 -2.28 0.75
N GLN A 110 -1.22 -1.86 1.97
CA GLN A 110 -1.14 -2.77 3.12
C GLN A 110 -2.49 -3.39 3.48
N VAL A 111 -3.58 -2.61 3.39
CA VAL A 111 -4.94 -3.12 3.60
C VAL A 111 -5.29 -4.17 2.55
N TYR A 112 -5.06 -3.86 1.27
CA TYR A 112 -5.27 -4.77 0.15
C TYR A 112 -4.47 -6.07 0.30
N SER A 113 -3.19 -5.99 0.56
CA SER A 113 -2.30 -7.14 0.71
C SER A 113 -2.74 -8.09 1.82
N ARG A 114 -3.34 -7.57 2.88
CA ARG A 114 -3.83 -8.40 4.01
C ARG A 114 -5.22 -8.96 3.80
N THR A 115 -6.07 -8.29 3.06
CA THR A 115 -7.50 -8.64 2.94
C THR A 115 -7.85 -9.33 1.64
N VAL A 116 -7.25 -8.91 0.52
CA VAL A 116 -7.57 -9.37 -0.83
C VAL A 116 -6.49 -10.29 -1.40
N ALA A 117 -5.24 -9.84 -1.45
CA ALA A 117 -4.17 -10.56 -2.14
C ALA A 117 -3.98 -12.00 -1.63
N ARG A 118 -4.13 -12.23 -0.34
CA ARG A 118 -4.06 -13.57 0.26
C ARG A 118 -5.21 -14.51 -0.13
N GLN A 119 -6.26 -14.00 -0.74
CA GLN A 119 -7.45 -14.73 -1.14
C GLN A 119 -7.80 -14.52 -2.62
N ALA A 120 -6.82 -14.08 -3.41
CA ALA A 120 -6.99 -13.80 -4.84
C ALA A 120 -7.55 -15.01 -5.62
N GLU A 121 -7.24 -16.25 -5.21
CA GLU A 121 -7.83 -17.46 -5.78
C GLU A 121 -9.36 -17.49 -5.63
N ALA A 122 -9.90 -16.95 -4.54
CA ALA A 122 -11.36 -16.90 -4.36
C ALA A 122 -12.03 -15.90 -5.31
N LEU A 123 -11.35 -14.83 -5.69
CA LEU A 123 -11.80 -13.89 -6.73
C LEU A 123 -11.65 -14.51 -8.13
N ASN A 124 -10.57 -15.24 -8.39
CA ASN A 124 -10.32 -15.94 -9.64
C ASN A 124 -11.37 -17.03 -9.93
N ASN A 125 -11.75 -17.80 -8.90
CA ASN A 125 -12.78 -18.84 -9.03
C ASN A 125 -14.17 -18.27 -9.30
N TYR A 126 -14.43 -17.02 -8.94
CA TYR A 126 -15.70 -16.36 -9.19
C TYR A 126 -15.89 -15.99 -10.67
N GLN A 127 -14.80 -15.75 -11.40
CA GLN A 127 -14.87 -15.42 -12.84
C GLN A 127 -14.96 -16.65 -13.76
N GLY A 128 -15.16 -17.84 -13.20
CA GLY A 128 -15.47 -19.08 -13.93
C GLY A 128 -14.63 -19.35 -15.18
N ASN A 129 -13.66 -20.24 -15.08
CA ASN A 129 -13.07 -21.06 -16.15
C ASN A 129 -12.45 -20.41 -17.40
N LEU A 130 -12.17 -19.13 -17.48
CA LEU A 130 -11.74 -18.47 -18.71
C LEU A 130 -10.26 -18.08 -18.79
N LEU A 131 -9.46 -18.31 -17.77
CA LEU A 131 -8.02 -18.01 -17.85
C LEU A 131 -7.16 -19.18 -17.42
N ASN A 132 -6.52 -19.77 -18.43
CA ASN A 132 -5.41 -20.69 -18.29
C ASN A 132 -4.31 -20.10 -17.38
N ARG A 133 -3.85 -20.96 -16.49
CA ARG A 133 -2.69 -20.87 -15.61
C ARG A 133 -1.43 -20.31 -16.28
N SER A 134 -1.33 -19.06 -16.56
CA SER A 134 -0.02 -18.52 -16.93
C SER A 134 -0.05 -17.00 -16.83
N SER A 135 0.37 -16.55 -15.77
CA SER A 135 1.11 -15.32 -15.45
C SER A 135 0.60 -14.61 -14.21
N ASN A 136 1.55 -14.34 -13.33
CA ASN A 136 1.42 -13.58 -12.08
C ASN A 136 1.11 -12.08 -12.30
N ASN A 137 0.46 -11.70 -13.40
CA ASN A 137 0.14 -10.32 -13.70
C ASN A 137 -1.30 -9.98 -13.34
N LEU A 138 -1.47 -9.36 -12.18
CA LEU A 138 -2.70 -8.74 -11.73
C LEU A 138 -3.36 -7.84 -12.79
N LEU A 139 -2.56 -7.27 -13.69
CA LEU A 139 -3.00 -6.39 -14.80
C LEU A 139 -3.73 -7.12 -15.94
N ILE A 140 -3.48 -8.42 -16.17
CA ILE A 140 -4.13 -9.18 -17.25
C ILE A 140 -5.56 -9.58 -16.89
N PHE A 141 -5.88 -9.55 -15.62
CA PHE A 141 -7.20 -9.85 -15.06
C PHE A 141 -8.32 -8.92 -15.59
N PHE A 142 -7.96 -7.76 -16.14
CA PHE A 142 -8.87 -6.66 -16.46
C PHE A 142 -9.56 -6.71 -17.83
N PHE A 143 -9.15 -7.59 -18.76
CA PHE A 143 -9.58 -7.48 -20.14
C PHE A 143 -10.54 -8.57 -20.66
N SER A 144 -10.88 -9.59 -19.86
CA SER A 144 -11.46 -10.81 -20.43
C SER A 144 -12.98 -10.89 -20.53
N ALA A 145 -13.72 -9.91 -20.07
CA ALA A 145 -15.19 -9.95 -20.14
C ALA A 145 -15.82 -8.59 -20.46
N ALA A 146 -15.24 -7.84 -21.41
CA ALA A 146 -15.85 -6.60 -21.89
C ALA A 146 -17.32 -6.84 -22.27
N PHE A 147 -18.23 -5.98 -21.77
CA PHE A 147 -19.66 -6.02 -21.99
C PHE A 147 -20.48 -7.07 -21.19
N SER A 148 -19.92 -7.73 -20.17
CA SER A 148 -20.74 -8.52 -19.24
C SER A 148 -20.96 -7.78 -17.91
N ASN A 149 -22.09 -8.03 -17.24
CA ASN A 149 -22.38 -7.48 -15.91
C ASN A 149 -21.49 -8.06 -14.79
N ASN A 150 -20.63 -9.01 -15.13
CA ASN A 150 -19.75 -9.71 -14.21
C ASN A 150 -18.27 -9.33 -14.40
N VAL A 151 -17.99 -8.13 -14.92
CA VAL A 151 -16.62 -7.62 -15.06
C VAL A 151 -16.18 -6.99 -13.76
N TYR A 152 -15.05 -7.47 -13.24
CA TYR A 152 -14.33 -6.82 -12.15
C TYR A 152 -13.07 -6.15 -12.72
N GLY A 153 -12.91 -4.86 -12.47
CA GLY A 153 -11.74 -4.09 -12.86
C GLY A 153 -11.29 -3.17 -11.73
N GLU A 154 -9.98 -2.99 -11.57
CA GLU A 154 -9.43 -2.06 -10.59
C GLU A 154 -8.93 -0.79 -11.27
N ILE A 155 -9.23 0.35 -10.71
CA ILE A 155 -8.78 1.64 -11.22
C ILE A 155 -7.42 1.95 -10.59
N ASN A 156 -6.46 2.37 -11.43
CA ASN A 156 -5.13 2.76 -10.96
C ASN A 156 -5.23 3.94 -9.97
N PRO A 157 -4.56 3.89 -8.81
CA PRO A 157 -4.57 4.96 -7.82
C PRO A 157 -4.20 6.34 -8.36
N SER A 158 -3.31 6.42 -9.35
CA SER A 158 -2.96 7.70 -9.99
C SER A 158 -4.13 8.33 -10.75
N LEU A 159 -4.96 7.51 -11.38
CA LEU A 159 -6.17 7.96 -12.07
C LEU A 159 -7.23 8.46 -11.08
N VAL A 160 -7.39 7.78 -9.95
CA VAL A 160 -8.28 8.25 -8.86
C VAL A 160 -7.81 9.61 -8.34
N LYS A 161 -6.50 9.80 -8.13
CA LYS A 161 -5.92 11.10 -7.75
C LYS A 161 -6.25 12.18 -8.77
N GLU A 162 -6.16 11.87 -10.07
CA GLU A 162 -6.50 12.80 -11.14
C GLU A 162 -7.99 13.17 -11.10
N PHE A 163 -8.89 12.21 -10.87
CA PHE A 163 -10.32 12.48 -10.70
C PHE A 163 -10.58 13.42 -9.51
N ILE A 164 -10.02 13.11 -8.35
CA ILE A 164 -10.15 13.96 -7.16
C ILE A 164 -9.73 15.40 -7.47
N THR A 165 -8.59 15.57 -8.14
CA THR A 165 -8.04 16.89 -8.48
C THR A 165 -8.92 17.62 -9.49
N LYS A 166 -9.36 16.95 -10.57
CA LYS A 166 -10.15 17.58 -11.63
C LYS A 166 -11.59 17.90 -11.22
N THR A 167 -12.15 17.13 -10.30
CA THR A 167 -13.51 17.34 -9.80
C THR A 167 -13.58 18.16 -8.52
N ASN A 168 -12.42 18.56 -7.98
CA ASN A 168 -12.30 19.33 -6.73
C ASN A 168 -13.03 18.68 -5.53
N ILE A 169 -13.03 17.34 -5.45
CA ILE A 169 -13.59 16.63 -4.29
C ILE A 169 -12.79 17.01 -3.05
N ASN A 170 -13.50 17.42 -1.99
CA ASN A 170 -12.93 17.85 -0.72
C ASN A 170 -13.75 17.30 0.46
N SER A 171 -13.41 17.68 1.70
CA SER A 171 -14.06 17.18 2.91
C SER A 171 -15.57 17.43 2.99
N ASP A 172 -16.08 18.43 2.27
CA ASP A 172 -17.50 18.79 2.27
C ASP A 172 -18.30 18.08 1.17
N SER A 173 -17.61 17.29 0.34
CA SER A 173 -18.22 16.54 -0.74
C SER A 173 -18.83 15.22 -0.23
N VAL A 174 -19.79 14.70 -1.00
CA VAL A 174 -20.29 13.32 -0.85
C VAL A 174 -19.94 12.57 -2.12
N PHE A 175 -19.19 11.48 -1.99
CA PHE A 175 -18.76 10.65 -3.10
C PHE A 175 -19.53 9.32 -3.09
N MET A 176 -19.99 8.87 -4.26
CA MET A 176 -20.66 7.59 -4.42
C MET A 176 -20.10 6.83 -5.62
N ASP A 177 -19.68 5.60 -5.39
CA ASP A 177 -19.19 4.66 -6.42
C ASP A 177 -20.21 3.55 -6.66
N LEU A 178 -20.77 3.53 -7.86
CA LEU A 178 -21.76 2.54 -8.29
C LEU A 178 -21.05 1.41 -9.05
N GLY A 179 -20.97 0.23 -8.43
CA GLY A 179 -20.14 -0.87 -8.90
C GLY A 179 -18.73 -0.80 -8.27
N CYS A 180 -18.65 -0.50 -7.00
CA CYS A 180 -17.39 -0.22 -6.32
C CYS A 180 -16.44 -1.42 -6.18
N GLY A 181 -16.84 -2.60 -6.62
CA GLY A 181 -16.05 -3.82 -6.52
C GLY A 181 -15.61 -4.10 -5.10
N ILE A 182 -14.31 -4.21 -4.89
CA ILE A 182 -13.71 -4.40 -3.55
C ILE A 182 -13.51 -3.09 -2.77
N GLY A 183 -13.95 -1.94 -3.30
CA GLY A 183 -13.98 -0.66 -2.60
C GLY A 183 -12.69 0.15 -2.65
N ASN A 184 -11.74 -0.15 -3.52
CA ASN A 184 -10.45 0.55 -3.60
C ASN A 184 -10.62 2.05 -3.86
N VAL A 185 -11.48 2.42 -4.82
CA VAL A 185 -11.73 3.83 -5.18
C VAL A 185 -12.38 4.57 -4.02
N VAL A 186 -13.42 3.98 -3.42
CA VAL A 186 -14.13 4.56 -2.28
C VAL A 186 -13.19 4.86 -1.12
N LEU A 187 -12.36 3.87 -0.75
CA LEU A 187 -11.39 4.02 0.33
C LEU A 187 -10.32 5.07 0.00
N GLN A 188 -9.85 5.12 -1.26
CA GLN A 188 -8.86 6.11 -1.67
C GLN A 188 -9.41 7.52 -1.64
N VAL A 189 -10.62 7.74 -2.18
CA VAL A 189 -11.27 9.05 -2.17
C VAL A 189 -11.47 9.52 -0.72
N ALA A 190 -12.04 8.68 0.15
CA ALA A 190 -12.21 9.01 1.57
C ALA A 190 -10.88 9.33 2.26
N ALA A 191 -9.83 8.52 2.01
CA ALA A 191 -8.52 8.71 2.64
C ALA A 191 -7.86 10.02 2.23
N GLN A 192 -7.94 10.40 0.96
CA GLN A 192 -7.25 11.58 0.43
C GLN A 192 -7.98 12.89 0.69
N THR A 193 -9.30 12.87 0.79
CA THR A 193 -10.12 14.09 0.84
C THR A 193 -10.80 14.31 2.18
N GLY A 194 -10.98 13.24 2.96
CA GLY A 194 -11.77 13.27 4.18
C GLY A 194 -13.28 13.41 3.95
N CYS A 195 -13.75 13.23 2.70
CA CYS A 195 -15.16 13.32 2.37
C CYS A 195 -15.95 12.10 2.84
N GLU A 196 -17.27 12.25 2.89
CA GLU A 196 -18.19 11.13 3.01
C GLU A 196 -18.18 10.31 1.72
N ALA A 197 -17.84 9.01 1.81
CA ALA A 197 -17.71 8.16 0.63
C ALA A 197 -18.49 6.86 0.79
N TYR A 198 -19.25 6.51 -0.24
CA TYR A 198 -20.12 5.32 -0.27
C TYR A 198 -19.81 4.46 -1.50
N GLY A 199 -19.90 3.14 -1.32
CA GLY A 199 -19.78 2.17 -2.41
C GLY A 199 -20.98 1.26 -2.47
N ILE A 200 -21.49 1.00 -3.66
CA ILE A 200 -22.56 0.03 -3.93
C ILE A 200 -21.99 -1.03 -4.85
N GLU A 201 -22.12 -2.30 -4.45
CA GLU A 201 -21.66 -3.46 -5.22
C GLU A 201 -22.74 -4.53 -5.21
N ILE A 202 -23.11 -5.00 -6.41
CA ILE A 202 -24.15 -6.02 -6.59
C ILE A 202 -23.63 -7.44 -6.36
N MET A 203 -22.33 -7.67 -6.62
CA MET A 203 -21.73 -8.99 -6.50
C MET A 203 -21.32 -9.28 -5.05
N GLU A 204 -21.76 -10.43 -4.54
CA GLU A 204 -21.57 -10.80 -3.13
C GLU A 204 -20.08 -10.91 -2.76
N THR A 205 -19.25 -11.53 -3.61
CA THR A 205 -17.82 -11.76 -3.30
C THR A 205 -17.03 -10.47 -3.24
N PRO A 206 -17.04 -9.57 -4.23
CA PRO A 206 -16.40 -8.26 -4.11
C PRO A 206 -16.93 -7.45 -2.93
N CYS A 207 -18.23 -7.45 -2.67
CA CYS A 207 -18.83 -6.78 -1.51
C CYS A 207 -18.28 -7.30 -0.17
N LYS A 208 -18.06 -8.60 -0.03
CA LYS A 208 -17.40 -9.18 1.17
C LYS A 208 -15.97 -8.66 1.33
N PHE A 209 -15.21 -8.57 0.24
CA PHE A 209 -13.87 -8.01 0.28
C PHE A 209 -13.87 -6.52 0.61
N ALA A 210 -14.77 -5.74 0.01
CA ALA A 210 -14.93 -4.31 0.33
C ALA A 210 -15.17 -4.09 1.84
N LYS A 211 -16.06 -4.87 2.45
CA LYS A 211 -16.31 -4.80 3.90
C LYS A 211 -15.08 -5.18 4.74
N ARG A 212 -14.29 -6.15 4.30
CA ARG A 212 -13.04 -6.53 4.98
C ARG A 212 -11.99 -5.42 4.88
N GLN A 213 -11.82 -4.85 3.69
CA GLN A 213 -10.92 -3.72 3.47
C GLN A 213 -11.30 -2.53 4.35
N LEU A 214 -12.58 -2.16 4.36
CA LEU A 214 -13.08 -1.07 5.22
C LEU A 214 -12.77 -1.33 6.70
N LYS A 215 -13.00 -2.55 7.20
CA LYS A 215 -12.70 -2.92 8.59
C LYS A 215 -11.21 -2.82 8.91
N GLU A 216 -10.34 -3.33 8.03
CA GLU A 216 -8.89 -3.26 8.20
C GLU A 216 -8.39 -1.82 8.11
N TYR A 217 -8.88 -1.04 7.15
CA TYR A 217 -8.57 0.39 7.01
C TYR A 217 -8.95 1.17 8.27
N ALA A 218 -10.19 1.02 8.75
CA ALA A 218 -10.65 1.68 9.96
C ALA A 218 -9.84 1.28 11.21
N ALA A 219 -9.33 0.06 11.28
CA ALA A 219 -8.46 -0.38 12.38
C ALA A 219 -7.08 0.28 12.36
N ARG A 220 -6.57 0.62 11.15
CA ARG A 220 -5.26 1.28 10.98
C ARG A 220 -5.31 2.79 11.18
N MET A 221 -6.46 3.40 10.95
CA MET A 221 -6.66 4.85 11.08
C MET A 221 -7.02 5.29 12.51
N LYS A 222 -7.06 4.38 13.48
CA LYS A 222 -7.24 4.65 14.92
C LYS A 222 -5.92 4.90 15.61
#